data_5972fea5d1fdb2e7b46f893892623804
#
_entry.id   5972fea5d1fdb2e7b46f893892623804
#
_cell.length_a   1.000
_cell.length_b   1.000
_cell.length_c   1.000
_cell.angle_alpha   90.00
_cell.angle_beta   90.00
_cell.angle_gamma   90.00
#
_symmetry.space_group_name_H-M   'P 1'
#
loop_
_entity.id
_entity.type
_entity.pdbx_description
1 polymer ?
#
loop_
_entity_poly.entity_id
_entity_poly.type
_entity_poly.pdbx_seq_one_letter_code
_entity_poly.pdbx_strand_id
1 'polypeptide(L)'
;SINLGIIDLNHIKKMNKDHESIAAFGTKSYVKHELMDLLFITLGISSYAFGYTAFILPEKFVMGGVSGISALLYYAFDIPTAISIWVLNITLLLIGFRALNKQFTIRTIIGVTILSLVIGVMQPFFAHHLVITVGEDRFMHVLIGGILGGAGLGIVFSHNGSTGGTDIIV
;
A
#
# COMPACT_ATOMS: atom_id res chain seq x y z
N SER A 1 -12.75 -57.92 34.88
CA SER A 1 -13.64 -56.89 34.41
C SER A 1 -12.83 -55.60 34.26
N ILE A 2 -12.38 -55.33 33.06
CA ILE A 2 -11.62 -54.10 32.74
C ILE A 2 -12.68 -53.02 32.57
N ASN A 3 -12.72 -52.12 33.54
CA ASN A 3 -13.48 -50.86 33.46
C ASN A 3 -12.76 -49.94 32.50
N LEU A 4 -12.98 -50.09 31.20
CA LEU A 4 -12.52 -49.15 30.20
C LEU A 4 -13.33 -47.88 30.40
N GLY A 5 -12.60 -46.85 30.91
CA GLY A 5 -13.08 -45.60 31.39
C GLY A 5 -14.16 -45.00 30.54
N ILE A 6 -15.20 -44.59 31.20
CA ILE A 6 -16.12 -43.56 30.75
C ILE A 6 -15.24 -42.32 30.45
N ILE A 7 -14.83 -42.18 29.20
CA ILE A 7 -14.29 -40.90 28.74
C ILE A 7 -15.42 -39.92 28.96
N ASP A 8 -15.25 -39.08 29.97
CA ASP A 8 -16.28 -38.14 30.40
C ASP A 8 -16.60 -37.23 29.22
N LEU A 9 -17.72 -37.43 28.57
CA LEU A 9 -18.22 -36.64 27.45
C LEU A 9 -18.20 -35.12 27.78
N ASN A 10 -18.32 -34.81 29.08
CA ASN A 10 -18.20 -33.43 29.55
C ASN A 10 -16.78 -32.92 29.43
N HIS A 11 -15.79 -33.79 29.63
CA HIS A 11 -14.37 -33.41 29.48
C HIS A 11 -14.01 -33.16 28.01
N ILE A 12 -14.50 -34.02 27.11
CA ILE A 12 -14.33 -33.84 25.66
C ILE A 12 -15.04 -32.57 25.17
N LYS A 13 -16.26 -32.31 25.65
CA LYS A 13 -17.03 -31.14 25.29
C LYS A 13 -16.37 -29.83 25.79
N LYS A 14 -15.75 -29.87 26.98
CA LYS A 14 -14.99 -28.76 27.54
C LYS A 14 -13.73 -28.50 26.74
N MET A 15 -12.96 -29.53 26.41
CA MET A 15 -11.75 -29.42 25.56
C MET A 15 -12.08 -28.84 24.18
N ASN A 16 -13.17 -29.30 23.55
CA ASN A 16 -13.58 -28.80 22.25
C ASN A 16 -13.97 -27.31 22.30
N LYS A 17 -14.67 -26.89 23.35
CA LYS A 17 -15.03 -25.50 23.60
C LYS A 17 -13.80 -24.60 23.86
N ASP A 18 -12.82 -25.14 24.57
CA ASP A 18 -11.56 -24.40 24.82
C ASP A 18 -10.73 -24.29 23.55
N HIS A 19 -10.70 -25.32 22.69
CA HIS A 19 -10.08 -25.25 21.35
C HIS A 19 -10.78 -24.24 20.43
N GLU A 20 -12.10 -24.23 20.41
CA GLU A 20 -12.87 -23.23 19.63
C GLU A 20 -12.63 -21.79 20.12
N SER A 21 -12.55 -21.59 21.43
CA SER A 21 -12.30 -20.27 22.02
C SER A 21 -10.88 -19.77 21.72
N ILE A 22 -9.87 -20.66 21.77
CA ILE A 22 -8.48 -20.33 21.43
C ILE A 22 -8.34 -20.03 19.93
N ALA A 23 -8.99 -20.81 19.07
CA ALA A 23 -9.02 -20.58 17.64
C ALA A 23 -9.70 -19.26 17.29
N ALA A 24 -10.84 -18.96 17.91
CA ALA A 24 -11.56 -17.69 17.71
C ALA A 24 -10.76 -16.48 18.22
N PHE A 25 -10.05 -16.60 19.35
CA PHE A 25 -9.20 -15.55 19.90
C PHE A 25 -7.98 -15.30 19.00
N GLY A 26 -7.35 -16.36 18.51
CA GLY A 26 -6.23 -16.27 17.54
C GLY A 26 -6.66 -15.60 16.24
N THR A 27 -7.81 -15.99 15.69
CA THR A 27 -8.35 -15.39 14.45
C THR A 27 -8.70 -13.91 14.63
N LYS A 28 -9.30 -13.55 15.76
CA LYS A 28 -9.69 -12.15 16.05
C LYS A 28 -8.49 -11.24 16.26
N SER A 29 -7.43 -11.76 16.88
CA SER A 29 -6.15 -11.03 17.05
C SER A 29 -5.45 -10.86 15.70
N TYR A 30 -5.42 -11.90 14.87
CA TYR A 30 -4.83 -11.86 13.53
C TYR A 30 -5.51 -10.83 12.63
N VAL A 31 -6.85 -10.84 12.57
CA VAL A 31 -7.63 -9.88 11.77
C VAL A 31 -7.40 -8.44 12.24
N LYS A 32 -7.27 -8.21 13.55
CA LYS A 32 -6.97 -6.88 14.08
C LYS A 32 -5.61 -6.37 13.64
N HIS A 33 -4.58 -7.21 13.64
CA HIS A 33 -3.25 -6.84 13.17
C HIS A 33 -3.24 -6.55 11.66
N GLU A 34 -3.89 -7.38 10.86
CA GLU A 34 -4.03 -7.14 9.42
C GLU A 34 -4.76 -5.82 9.12
N LEU A 35 -5.80 -5.50 9.88
CA LEU A 35 -6.55 -4.26 9.71
C LEU A 35 -5.69 -3.03 10.06
N MET A 36 -4.89 -3.12 11.12
CA MET A 36 -3.95 -2.06 11.50
C MET A 36 -2.87 -1.87 10.44
N ASP A 37 -2.31 -2.94 9.91
CA ASP A 37 -1.32 -2.87 8.83
C ASP A 37 -1.90 -2.18 7.60
N LEU A 38 -3.14 -2.52 7.20
CA LEU A 38 -3.82 -1.86 6.08
C LEU A 38 -4.09 -0.38 6.34
N LEU A 39 -4.42 0.01 7.56
CA LEU A 39 -4.58 1.43 7.93
C LEU A 39 -3.26 2.19 7.80
N PHE A 40 -2.16 1.66 8.32
CA PHE A 40 -0.85 2.30 8.21
C PHE A 40 -0.36 2.35 6.77
N ILE A 41 -0.58 1.29 5.99
CA ILE A 41 -0.29 1.28 4.55
C ILE A 41 -1.09 2.38 3.84
N THR A 42 -2.38 2.52 4.13
CA THR A 42 -3.23 3.55 3.51
C THR A 42 -2.76 4.96 3.88
N LEU A 43 -2.40 5.20 5.14
CA LEU A 43 -1.84 6.48 5.59
C LEU A 43 -0.50 6.79 4.91
N GLY A 44 0.39 5.81 4.82
CA GLY A 44 1.67 5.95 4.13
C GLY A 44 1.51 6.25 2.64
N ILE A 45 0.60 5.55 1.97
CA ILE A 45 0.26 5.79 0.56
C ILE A 45 -0.33 7.19 0.37
N SER A 46 -1.20 7.64 1.28
CA SER A 46 -1.80 8.98 1.20
C SER A 46 -0.75 10.08 1.37
N SER A 47 0.21 9.90 2.30
CA SER A 47 1.34 10.82 2.48
C SER A 47 2.23 10.87 1.25
N TYR A 48 2.56 9.71 0.66
CA TYR A 48 3.31 9.62 -0.58
C TYR A 48 2.58 10.31 -1.74
N ALA A 49 1.30 10.00 -1.94
CA ALA A 49 0.49 10.58 -3.02
C ALA A 49 0.38 12.10 -2.87
N PHE A 50 0.22 12.60 -1.65
CA PHE A 50 0.18 14.04 -1.38
C PHE A 50 1.51 14.71 -1.72
N GLY A 51 2.63 14.20 -1.21
CA GLY A 51 3.97 14.73 -1.53
C GLY A 51 4.25 14.73 -3.04
N TYR A 52 3.85 13.66 -3.72
CA TYR A 52 4.01 13.51 -5.16
C TYR A 52 3.15 14.50 -5.97
N THR A 53 1.84 14.55 -5.70
CA THR A 53 0.89 15.35 -6.51
C THR A 53 0.92 16.84 -6.19
N ALA A 54 1.19 17.21 -4.92
CA ALA A 54 1.17 18.61 -4.50
C ALA A 54 2.50 19.32 -4.73
N PHE A 55 3.62 18.61 -4.64
CA PHE A 55 4.94 19.24 -4.63
C PHE A 55 5.85 18.81 -5.80
N ILE A 56 5.84 17.52 -6.16
CA ILE A 56 6.79 16.99 -7.14
C ILE A 56 6.28 17.14 -8.57
N LEU A 57 5.03 16.75 -8.80
CA LEU A 57 4.41 16.75 -10.12
C LEU A 57 4.29 18.18 -10.74
N PRO A 58 3.89 19.24 -9.99
CA PRO A 58 3.81 20.59 -10.53
C PRO A 58 5.18 21.15 -10.98
N GLU A 59 6.24 20.76 -10.31
CA GLU A 59 7.60 21.19 -10.63
C GLU A 59 8.22 20.45 -11.84
N LYS A 60 7.46 19.55 -12.46
CA LYS A 60 7.91 18.69 -13.57
C LYS A 60 9.15 17.87 -13.21
N PHE A 61 9.28 17.53 -11.92
CA PHE A 61 10.37 16.68 -11.45
C PHE A 61 10.01 15.21 -11.63
N VAL A 62 10.94 14.45 -12.18
CA VAL A 62 10.74 13.02 -12.45
C VAL A 62 11.42 12.20 -11.34
N MET A 63 10.63 11.49 -10.56
CA MET A 63 11.14 10.53 -9.59
C MET A 63 11.62 9.24 -10.30
N GLY A 64 12.31 8.37 -9.56
CA GLY A 64 12.69 7.06 -10.09
C GLY A 64 11.53 6.06 -10.16
N GLY A 65 11.76 4.93 -10.83
CA GLY A 65 10.81 3.82 -10.88
C GLY A 65 9.55 4.05 -11.71
N VAL A 66 8.48 3.36 -11.36
CA VAL A 66 7.19 3.41 -12.09
C VAL A 66 6.55 4.79 -12.01
N SER A 67 6.65 5.48 -10.88
CA SER A 67 6.13 6.86 -10.73
C SER A 67 6.83 7.84 -11.65
N GLY A 68 8.14 7.67 -11.88
CA GLY A 68 8.90 8.48 -12.85
C GLY A 68 8.44 8.23 -14.28
N ILE A 69 8.29 6.97 -14.68
CA ILE A 69 7.77 6.64 -16.03
C ILE A 69 6.37 7.22 -16.21
N SER A 70 5.52 7.12 -15.17
CA SER A 70 4.16 7.66 -15.20
C SER A 70 4.14 9.19 -15.32
N ALA A 71 5.06 9.89 -14.67
CA ALA A 71 5.22 11.33 -14.82
C ALA A 71 5.65 11.71 -16.25
N LEU A 72 6.59 10.97 -16.84
CA LEU A 72 7.01 11.19 -18.23
C LEU A 72 5.85 10.98 -19.20
N LEU A 73 5.04 9.94 -19.03
CA LEU A 73 3.84 9.69 -19.84
C LEU A 73 2.83 10.83 -19.70
N TYR A 74 2.67 11.36 -18.50
CA TYR A 74 1.81 12.51 -18.26
C TYR A 74 2.33 13.77 -18.97
N TYR A 75 3.63 14.07 -18.87
CA TYR A 75 4.19 15.28 -19.50
C TYR A 75 4.28 15.21 -21.03
N ALA A 76 4.42 14.00 -21.59
CA ALA A 76 4.56 13.81 -23.04
C ALA A 76 3.23 13.59 -23.77
N PHE A 77 2.27 12.95 -23.12
CA PHE A 77 1.03 12.47 -23.77
C PHE A 77 -0.25 12.87 -23.01
N ASP A 78 -0.16 13.64 -21.94
CA ASP A 78 -1.28 14.01 -21.06
C ASP A 78 -2.04 12.81 -20.47
N ILE A 79 -1.38 11.63 -20.41
CA ILE A 79 -1.98 10.44 -19.81
C ILE A 79 -1.99 10.60 -18.29
N PRO A 80 -3.16 10.49 -17.60
CA PRO A 80 -3.22 10.64 -16.15
C PRO A 80 -2.25 9.69 -15.43
N THR A 81 -1.45 10.23 -14.50
CA THR A 81 -0.43 9.45 -13.77
C THR A 81 -1.03 8.27 -13.03
N ALA A 82 -2.26 8.40 -12.51
CA ALA A 82 -2.98 7.33 -11.84
C ALA A 82 -3.16 6.09 -12.72
N ILE A 83 -3.57 6.27 -13.99
CA ILE A 83 -3.77 5.18 -14.95
C ILE A 83 -2.42 4.54 -15.29
N SER A 84 -1.41 5.34 -15.57
CA SER A 84 -0.06 4.86 -15.90
C SER A 84 0.55 4.06 -14.76
N ILE A 85 0.45 4.55 -13.52
CA ILE A 85 0.92 3.83 -12.32
C ILE A 85 0.20 2.50 -12.19
N TRP A 86 -1.13 2.47 -12.32
CA TRP A 86 -1.90 1.25 -12.17
C TRP A 86 -1.54 0.20 -13.23
N VAL A 87 -1.54 0.59 -14.50
CA VAL A 87 -1.24 -0.32 -15.64
C VAL A 87 0.19 -0.86 -15.55
N LEU A 88 1.17 0.00 -15.31
CA LEU A 88 2.58 -0.41 -15.21
C LEU A 88 2.79 -1.38 -14.03
N ASN A 89 2.22 -1.09 -12.86
CA ASN A 89 2.36 -1.96 -11.71
C ASN A 89 1.66 -3.31 -11.88
N ILE A 90 0.46 -3.34 -12.46
CA ILE A 90 -0.21 -4.61 -12.76
C ILE A 90 0.62 -5.43 -13.77
N THR A 91 1.20 -4.77 -14.78
CA THR A 91 2.07 -5.45 -15.74
C THR A 91 3.30 -6.06 -15.05
N LEU A 92 3.96 -5.31 -14.15
CA LEU A 92 5.10 -5.80 -13.38
C LEU A 92 4.70 -6.96 -12.45
N LEU A 93 3.55 -6.87 -11.80
CA LEU A 93 3.02 -7.95 -10.95
C LEU A 93 2.73 -9.22 -11.75
N LEU A 94 2.19 -9.10 -12.96
CA LEU A 94 1.95 -10.24 -13.84
C LEU A 94 3.27 -10.93 -14.25
N ILE A 95 4.30 -10.15 -14.55
CA ILE A 95 5.63 -10.68 -14.88
C ILE A 95 6.26 -11.36 -13.65
N GLY A 96 6.18 -10.71 -12.48
CA GLY A 96 6.76 -11.21 -11.22
C GLY A 96 5.92 -12.27 -10.50
N PHE A 97 4.71 -12.57 -10.94
CA PHE A 97 3.73 -13.41 -10.22
C PHE A 97 4.27 -14.80 -9.82
N ARG A 98 5.17 -15.37 -10.61
CA ARG A 98 5.76 -16.70 -10.31
C ARG A 98 6.81 -16.66 -9.20
N ALA A 99 7.45 -15.52 -8.98
CA ALA A 99 8.51 -15.36 -7.98
C ALA A 99 7.99 -14.80 -6.65
N LEU A 100 6.83 -14.16 -6.65
CA LEU A 100 6.27 -13.45 -5.50
C LEU A 100 5.37 -14.34 -4.65
N ASN A 101 5.41 -14.10 -3.33
CA ASN A 101 4.48 -14.73 -2.40
C ASN A 101 3.06 -14.19 -2.61
N LYS A 102 2.04 -15.08 -2.55
CA LYS A 102 0.62 -14.70 -2.71
C LYS A 102 0.18 -13.58 -1.79
N GLN A 103 0.62 -13.60 -0.53
CA GLN A 103 0.26 -12.58 0.45
C GLN A 103 0.84 -11.20 0.09
N PHE A 104 2.10 -11.17 -0.33
CA PHE A 104 2.74 -9.95 -0.82
C PHE A 104 2.04 -9.41 -2.08
N THR A 105 1.73 -10.30 -3.03
CA THR A 105 1.02 -9.91 -4.26
C THR A 105 -0.33 -9.26 -3.98
N ILE A 106 -1.13 -9.84 -3.08
CA ILE A 106 -2.45 -9.29 -2.72
C ILE A 106 -2.29 -7.91 -2.05
N ARG A 107 -1.38 -7.78 -1.09
CA ARG A 107 -1.11 -6.49 -0.41
C ARG A 107 -0.62 -5.43 -1.40
N THR A 108 0.22 -5.81 -2.36
CA THR A 108 0.70 -4.90 -3.40
C THR A 108 -0.41 -4.46 -4.35
N ILE A 109 -1.29 -5.37 -4.78
CA ILE A 109 -2.46 -5.01 -5.61
C ILE A 109 -3.35 -4.00 -4.88
N ILE A 110 -3.64 -4.24 -3.61
CA ILE A 110 -4.42 -3.32 -2.78
C ILE A 110 -3.70 -1.97 -2.66
N GLY A 111 -2.41 -1.97 -2.34
CA GLY A 111 -1.60 -0.76 -2.22
C GLY A 111 -1.56 0.06 -3.51
N VAL A 112 -1.28 -0.57 -4.64
CA VAL A 112 -1.27 0.08 -5.97
C VAL A 112 -2.64 0.65 -6.34
N THR A 113 -3.71 -0.08 -6.04
CA THR A 113 -5.08 0.38 -6.33
C THR A 113 -5.42 1.61 -5.48
N ILE A 114 -5.10 1.59 -4.18
CA ILE A 114 -5.29 2.74 -3.29
C ILE A 114 -4.45 3.92 -3.77
N LEU A 115 -3.18 3.70 -4.10
CA LEU A 115 -2.27 4.75 -4.61
C LEU A 115 -2.83 5.41 -5.86
N SER A 116 -3.26 4.61 -6.84
CA SER A 116 -3.81 5.11 -8.09
C SER A 116 -5.11 5.88 -7.87
N LEU A 117 -5.99 5.44 -6.98
CA LEU A 117 -7.22 6.15 -6.63
C LEU A 117 -6.92 7.49 -5.96
N VAL A 118 -6.01 7.50 -4.97
CA VAL A 118 -5.64 8.72 -4.26
C VAL A 118 -5.00 9.74 -5.21
N ILE A 119 -4.04 9.31 -6.05
CA ILE A 119 -3.44 10.18 -7.07
C ILE A 119 -4.49 10.66 -8.07
N GLY A 120 -5.39 9.79 -8.53
CA GLY A 120 -6.45 10.14 -9.47
C GLY A 120 -7.40 11.22 -8.97
N VAL A 121 -7.65 11.27 -7.66
CA VAL A 121 -8.45 12.32 -7.01
C VAL A 121 -7.61 13.57 -6.73
N MET A 122 -6.40 13.40 -6.21
CA MET A 122 -5.55 14.50 -5.78
C MET A 122 -4.93 15.27 -6.95
N GLN A 123 -4.52 14.59 -8.01
CA GLN A 123 -3.88 15.22 -9.16
C GLN A 123 -4.76 16.33 -9.80
N PRO A 124 -6.03 16.09 -10.17
CA PRO A 124 -6.89 17.15 -10.71
C PRO A 124 -7.20 18.23 -9.68
N PHE A 125 -7.32 17.86 -8.40
CA PHE A 125 -7.59 18.82 -7.34
C PHE A 125 -6.44 19.83 -7.20
N PHE A 126 -5.19 19.39 -7.16
CA PHE A 126 -4.03 20.28 -7.09
C PHE A 126 -3.74 21.00 -8.42
N ALA A 127 -4.02 20.37 -9.56
CA ALA A 127 -3.85 21.01 -10.87
C ALA A 127 -4.81 22.20 -11.08
N HIS A 128 -6.02 22.16 -10.51
CA HIS A 128 -7.07 23.15 -10.77
C HIS A 128 -7.37 24.09 -9.61
N HIS A 129 -7.11 23.70 -8.35
CA HIS A 129 -7.65 24.40 -7.19
C HIS A 129 -6.59 24.91 -6.21
N LEU A 130 -5.44 24.29 -6.12
CA LEU A 130 -4.41 24.66 -5.14
C LEU A 130 -3.00 24.47 -5.69
N VAL A 131 -2.36 25.55 -6.07
CA VAL A 131 -0.91 25.54 -6.22
C VAL A 131 -0.34 25.86 -4.84
N ILE A 132 0.18 24.86 -4.15
CA ILE A 132 0.84 25.07 -2.87
C ILE A 132 2.24 25.62 -3.17
N THR A 133 2.39 26.92 -3.11
CA THR A 133 3.68 27.59 -3.29
C THR A 133 4.34 27.78 -1.93
N VAL A 134 5.42 27.06 -1.68
CA VAL A 134 6.27 27.24 -0.49
C VAL A 134 7.55 27.98 -0.92
N GLY A 135 7.45 29.32 -1.02
CA GLY A 135 8.55 30.15 -1.55
C GLY A 135 8.68 30.10 -3.07
N GLU A 136 9.69 30.76 -3.62
CA GLU A 136 9.98 30.80 -5.08
C GLU A 136 10.94 29.70 -5.53
N ASP A 137 11.48 28.90 -4.60
CA ASP A 137 12.50 27.89 -4.87
C ASP A 137 11.92 26.53 -5.18
N ARG A 138 12.08 26.08 -6.42
CA ARG A 138 11.74 24.70 -6.87
C ARG A 138 12.38 23.62 -6.01
N PHE A 139 13.59 23.86 -5.53
CA PHE A 139 14.31 22.92 -4.67
C PHE A 139 13.55 22.65 -3.37
N MET A 140 12.96 23.69 -2.76
CA MET A 140 12.20 23.56 -1.52
C MET A 140 10.94 22.70 -1.72
N HIS A 141 10.23 22.88 -2.83
CA HIS A 141 9.06 22.05 -3.18
C HIS A 141 9.43 20.59 -3.33
N VAL A 142 10.48 20.30 -4.10
CA VAL A 142 10.94 18.91 -4.31
C VAL A 142 11.44 18.29 -3.00
N LEU A 143 12.10 19.08 -2.15
CA LEU A 143 12.58 18.62 -0.84
C LEU A 143 11.43 18.22 0.08
N ILE A 144 10.40 19.06 0.20
CA ILE A 144 9.21 18.78 1.01
C ILE A 144 8.47 17.57 0.44
N GLY A 145 8.26 17.51 -0.86
CA GLY A 145 7.64 16.37 -1.53
C GLY A 145 8.41 15.07 -1.32
N GLY A 146 9.75 15.15 -1.36
CA GLY A 146 10.65 14.03 -1.10
C GLY A 146 10.58 13.53 0.34
N ILE A 147 10.52 14.43 1.32
CA ILE A 147 10.38 14.09 2.76
C ILE A 147 9.03 13.41 3.00
N LEU A 148 7.93 13.99 2.52
CA LEU A 148 6.59 13.43 2.67
C LEU A 148 6.45 12.09 1.96
N GLY A 149 6.98 12.00 0.75
CA GLY A 149 6.98 10.78 -0.04
C GLY A 149 7.83 9.69 0.61
N GLY A 150 9.04 10.02 1.04
CA GLY A 150 9.95 9.10 1.72
C GLY A 150 9.39 8.59 3.06
N ALA A 151 8.81 9.47 3.86
CA ALA A 151 8.13 9.08 5.11
C ALA A 151 6.94 8.14 4.82
N GLY A 152 6.13 8.47 3.81
CA GLY A 152 5.02 7.64 3.38
C GLY A 152 5.46 6.24 2.95
N LEU A 153 6.50 6.13 2.10
CA LEU A 153 7.08 4.85 1.70
C LEU A 153 7.66 4.08 2.90
N GLY A 154 8.34 4.76 3.82
CA GLY A 154 8.87 4.15 5.04
C GLY A 154 7.78 3.49 5.87
N ILE A 155 6.63 4.13 6.03
CA ILE A 155 5.47 3.56 6.73
C ILE A 155 4.94 2.34 6.00
N VAL A 156 4.78 2.41 4.67
CA VAL A 156 4.29 1.28 3.86
C VAL A 156 5.20 0.06 3.99
N PHE A 157 6.51 0.25 3.87
CA PHE A 157 7.47 -0.85 3.96
C PHE A 157 7.57 -1.45 5.37
N SER A 158 7.44 -0.64 6.42
CA SER A 158 7.46 -1.14 7.80
C SER A 158 6.29 -2.07 8.12
N HIS A 159 5.21 -2.02 7.34
CA HIS A 159 4.02 -2.89 7.48
C HIS A 159 3.93 -3.96 6.37
N ASN A 160 5.07 -4.33 5.78
CA ASN A 160 5.13 -5.33 4.69
C ASN A 160 4.20 -5.02 3.51
N GLY A 161 3.94 -3.74 3.26
CA GLY A 161 3.24 -3.25 2.09
C GLY A 161 4.21 -2.90 0.98
N SER A 162 3.68 -2.66 -0.22
CA SER A 162 4.41 -2.10 -1.35
C SER A 162 3.49 -1.13 -2.08
N THR A 163 4.07 -0.05 -2.58
CA THR A 163 3.38 0.91 -3.46
C THR A 163 3.44 0.47 -4.93
N GLY A 164 3.94 -0.73 -5.16
CA GLY A 164 4.33 -1.15 -6.49
C GLY A 164 5.66 -0.51 -6.92
N GLY A 165 5.97 -0.61 -8.17
CA GLY A 165 7.20 -0.08 -8.71
C GLY A 165 8.30 -1.14 -8.79
N THR A 166 9.55 -0.69 -8.69
CA THR A 166 10.72 -1.57 -8.78
C THR A 166 10.84 -2.57 -7.64
N ASP A 167 10.16 -2.33 -6.52
CA ASP A 167 10.12 -3.23 -5.35
C ASP A 167 9.54 -4.62 -5.68
N ILE A 168 8.85 -4.74 -6.82
CA ILE A 168 8.26 -6.01 -7.28
C ILE A 168 9.33 -6.91 -7.91
N ILE A 169 10.43 -6.33 -8.38
CA ILE A 169 11.46 -7.02 -9.18
C ILE A 169 12.67 -7.39 -8.32
N VAL A 170 12.84 -6.75 -7.17
CA VAL A 170 13.93 -6.99 -6.21
C VAL A 170 13.50 -8.01 -5.18
#